data_e2012a856e37d5bf6c04753c1d29f922
#
_entry.id   e2012a856e37d5bf6c04753c1d29f922
#
_cell.length_a   1.000
_cell.length_b   1.000
_cell.length_c   1.000
_cell.angle_alpha   90.00
_cell.angle_beta   90.00
_cell.angle_gamma   90.00
#
_symmetry.space_group_name_H-M   'P 1'
#
loop_
_entity.id
_entity.type
_entity.pdbx_description
1 polymer ?
#
loop_
_entity_poly.entity_id
_entity_poly.type
_entity_poly.pdbx_seq_one_letter_code
_entity_poly.pdbx_strand_id
1 'polypeptide(L)'
;MDADDFKIINDKYGHLEGDKALIQIAYILNRAINNTHKNYSLARYGGDEFVIVGNIRNKDEVAELINQIEEEEKKYNKETNNKYNIKLSIGYAIQNDNHTSVEDLIKEADNLMYAKKRKKKI
;
A
#
# COMPACT_ATOMS: atom_id res chain seq x y z
N MET A 1 -3.67 2.54 0.50
CA MET A 1 -2.27 2.83 0.10
C MET A 1 -2.16 3.00 -1.40
N ASP A 2 -1.20 3.75 -1.86
CA ASP A 2 -0.95 3.89 -3.28
C ASP A 2 0.56 3.95 -3.57
N ALA A 3 0.91 3.81 -4.86
CA ALA A 3 2.29 3.85 -5.30
C ALA A 3 2.75 5.30 -5.45
N ASP A 4 3.87 5.64 -4.81
CA ASP A 4 4.46 6.96 -4.94
C ASP A 4 4.96 7.17 -6.37
N ASP A 5 4.66 8.34 -6.92
CA ASP A 5 5.12 8.76 -8.24
C ASP A 5 4.70 7.82 -9.39
N PHE A 6 3.58 7.11 -9.23
CA PHE A 6 3.09 6.18 -10.25
C PHE A 6 2.83 6.88 -11.59
N LYS A 7 2.30 8.10 -11.56
CA LYS A 7 2.10 8.88 -12.77
C LYS A 7 3.43 9.13 -13.50
N ILE A 8 4.49 9.38 -12.75
CA ILE A 8 5.83 9.58 -13.32
C ILE A 8 6.33 8.31 -14.01
N ILE A 9 6.05 7.14 -13.42
CA ILE A 9 6.41 5.85 -14.03
C ILE A 9 5.69 5.70 -15.37
N ASN A 10 4.38 5.97 -15.42
CA ASN A 10 3.61 5.91 -16.65
C ASN A 10 4.13 6.90 -17.70
N ASP A 11 4.38 8.13 -17.31
CA ASP A 11 4.81 9.19 -18.23
C ASP A 11 6.21 8.93 -18.77
N LYS A 12 7.11 8.41 -17.95
CA LYS A 12 8.50 8.21 -18.34
C LYS A 12 8.73 6.87 -19.05
N TYR A 13 8.07 5.82 -18.63
CA TYR A 13 8.33 4.44 -19.10
C TYR A 13 7.16 3.83 -19.88
N GLY A 14 6.00 4.50 -19.94
CA GLY A 14 4.81 4.05 -20.67
C GLY A 14 3.85 3.23 -19.83
N HIS A 15 2.62 3.09 -20.34
CA HIS A 15 1.54 2.41 -19.64
C HIS A 15 1.78 0.92 -19.41
N LEU A 16 2.50 0.26 -20.34
CA LEU A 16 2.85 -1.16 -20.16
C LEU A 16 3.75 -1.35 -18.95
N GLU A 17 4.70 -0.45 -18.75
CA GLU A 17 5.58 -0.51 -17.59
C GLU A 17 4.81 -0.15 -16.31
N GLY A 18 3.87 0.79 -16.39
CA GLY A 18 2.96 1.09 -15.28
C GLY A 18 2.12 -0.12 -14.87
N ASP A 19 1.59 -0.86 -15.85
CA ASP A 19 0.82 -2.08 -15.57
C ASP A 19 1.69 -3.15 -14.90
N LYS A 20 2.93 -3.29 -15.33
CA LYS A 20 3.89 -4.20 -14.68
C LYS A 20 4.15 -3.78 -13.24
N ALA A 21 4.29 -2.48 -13.00
CA ALA A 21 4.48 -1.95 -11.64
C ALA A 21 3.31 -2.31 -10.73
N LEU A 22 2.07 -2.22 -11.24
CA LEU A 22 0.88 -2.61 -10.47
C LEU A 22 0.89 -4.09 -10.09
N ILE A 23 1.28 -4.96 -11.02
CA ILE A 23 1.41 -6.40 -10.77
C ILE A 23 2.46 -6.65 -9.69
N GLN A 24 3.58 -5.94 -9.75
CA GLN A 24 4.67 -6.07 -8.80
C GLN A 24 4.26 -5.58 -7.41
N ILE A 25 3.49 -4.50 -7.34
CA ILE A 25 2.94 -4.01 -6.06
C ILE A 25 2.03 -5.06 -5.45
N ALA A 26 1.13 -5.66 -6.24
CA ALA A 26 0.26 -6.74 -5.75
C ALA A 26 1.09 -7.91 -5.21
N TYR A 27 2.16 -8.27 -5.89
CA TYR A 27 3.08 -9.33 -5.44
C TYR A 27 3.71 -8.98 -4.08
N ILE A 28 4.21 -7.76 -3.93
CA ILE A 28 4.81 -7.28 -2.67
C ILE A 28 3.79 -7.38 -1.53
N LEU A 29 2.56 -6.88 -1.77
CA LEU A 29 1.52 -6.86 -0.75
C LEU A 29 1.05 -8.26 -0.37
N ASN A 30 0.90 -9.16 -1.35
CA ASN A 30 0.53 -10.55 -1.07
C ASN A 30 1.60 -11.28 -0.25
N ARG A 31 2.86 -11.05 -0.55
CA ARG A 31 3.94 -11.64 0.24
C ARG A 31 3.95 -11.11 1.67
N ALA A 32 3.74 -9.82 1.85
CA ALA A 32 3.66 -9.21 3.17
C ALA A 32 2.51 -9.81 3.98
N ILE A 33 1.34 -9.96 3.37
CA ILE A 33 0.18 -10.59 4.02
C ILE A 33 0.51 -12.02 4.44
N ASN A 34 1.10 -12.81 3.54
CA ASN A 34 1.47 -14.20 3.84
C ASN A 34 2.46 -14.28 5.00
N ASN A 35 3.38 -13.34 5.09
CA ASN A 35 4.38 -13.31 6.16
C ASN A 35 3.76 -13.04 7.54
N THR A 36 2.60 -12.40 7.60
CA THR A 36 1.90 -12.17 8.88
C THR A 36 1.16 -13.40 9.39
N HIS A 37 0.94 -14.40 8.53
CA HIS A 37 0.11 -15.58 8.82
C HIS A 37 -1.32 -15.21 9.20
N LYS A 38 -1.78 -14.04 8.81
CA LYS A 38 -3.16 -13.55 9.02
C LYS A 38 -3.97 -13.66 7.74
N ASN A 39 -5.28 -13.74 7.90
CA ASN A 39 -6.20 -13.88 6.77
C ASN A 39 -6.72 -12.51 6.34
N TYR A 40 -5.85 -11.74 5.72
CA TYR A 40 -6.21 -10.42 5.18
C TYR A 40 -6.55 -10.53 3.70
N SER A 41 -7.46 -9.67 3.23
CA SER A 41 -7.86 -9.59 1.84
C SER A 41 -7.25 -8.37 1.17
N LEU A 42 -6.71 -8.57 -0.02
CA LEU A 42 -6.13 -7.51 -0.83
C LEU A 42 -7.06 -7.20 -2.00
N ALA A 43 -7.30 -5.93 -2.25
CA ALA A 43 -8.07 -5.47 -3.39
C ALA A 43 -7.40 -4.25 -4.02
N ARG A 44 -7.54 -4.12 -5.33
CA ARG A 44 -7.20 -2.88 -6.03
C ARG A 44 -8.44 -2.00 -6.01
N TYR A 45 -8.34 -0.84 -5.39
CA TYR A 45 -9.49 0.05 -5.21
C TYR A 45 -9.71 0.95 -6.41
N GLY A 46 -8.65 1.33 -7.09
CA GLY A 46 -8.72 2.14 -8.31
C GLY A 46 -7.35 2.64 -8.71
N GLY A 47 -7.12 2.84 -10.01
CA GLY A 47 -5.84 3.37 -10.49
C GLY A 47 -4.63 2.65 -9.89
N ASP A 48 -3.87 3.38 -9.10
CA ASP A 48 -2.69 2.90 -8.38
C ASP A 48 -2.97 2.66 -6.88
N GLU A 49 -4.23 2.64 -6.48
CA GLU A 49 -4.63 2.50 -5.09
C GLU A 49 -4.99 1.06 -4.74
N PHE A 50 -4.45 0.59 -3.61
CA PHE A 50 -4.71 -0.75 -3.07
C PHE A 50 -5.24 -0.66 -1.65
N VAL A 51 -6.08 -1.61 -1.28
CA VAL A 51 -6.67 -1.70 0.04
C VAL A 51 -6.47 -3.11 0.58
N ILE A 52 -6.04 -3.19 1.84
CA ILE A 52 -5.99 -4.46 2.58
C ILE A 52 -7.04 -4.37 3.68
N VAL A 53 -7.92 -5.35 3.73
CA VAL A 53 -9.00 -5.43 4.71
C VAL A 53 -8.82 -6.70 5.51
N GLY A 54 -9.00 -6.60 6.83
CA GLY A 54 -8.88 -7.75 7.68
C GLY A 54 -9.39 -7.49 9.08
N ASN A 55 -9.45 -8.54 9.87
CA ASN A 55 -9.84 -8.46 11.27
C ASN A 55 -8.63 -8.03 12.10
N ILE A 56 -8.36 -6.73 12.12
CA ILE A 56 -7.23 -6.13 12.82
C ILE A 56 -7.73 -5.55 14.13
N ARG A 57 -7.17 -5.99 15.25
CA ARG A 57 -7.67 -5.67 16.59
C ARG A 57 -7.05 -4.42 17.20
N ASN A 58 -5.81 -4.12 16.85
CA ASN A 58 -5.07 -3.04 17.50
C ASN A 58 -3.97 -2.49 16.58
N LYS A 59 -3.36 -1.40 17.03
CA LYS A 59 -2.31 -0.73 16.29
C LYS A 59 -1.04 -1.58 16.10
N ASP A 60 -0.78 -2.50 17.01
CA ASP A 60 0.41 -3.37 16.91
C ASP A 60 0.29 -4.32 15.71
N GLU A 61 -0.90 -4.85 15.46
CA GLU A 61 -1.14 -5.68 14.28
C GLU A 61 -1.00 -4.89 13.00
N VAL A 62 -1.47 -3.63 12.99
CA VAL A 62 -1.28 -2.73 11.85
C VAL A 62 0.21 -2.47 11.62
N ALA A 63 0.95 -2.17 12.68
CA ALA A 63 2.38 -1.91 12.61
C ALA A 63 3.14 -3.11 12.06
N GLU A 64 2.76 -4.32 12.48
CA GLU A 64 3.36 -5.56 11.98
C GLU A 64 3.15 -5.70 10.48
N LEU A 65 1.93 -5.47 9.99
CA LEU A 65 1.62 -5.56 8.56
C LEU A 65 2.41 -4.51 7.77
N ILE A 66 2.41 -3.27 8.24
CA ILE A 66 3.16 -2.19 7.58
C ILE A 66 4.65 -2.52 7.53
N ASN A 67 5.20 -3.04 8.62
CA ASN A 67 6.60 -3.44 8.67
C ASN A 67 6.91 -4.52 7.64
N GLN A 68 6.03 -5.52 7.50
CA GLN A 68 6.19 -6.57 6.49
C GLN A 68 6.13 -6.00 5.08
N ILE A 69 5.24 -5.05 4.84
CA ILE A 69 5.14 -4.39 3.53
C ILE A 69 6.43 -3.64 3.21
N GLU A 70 6.96 -2.90 4.18
CA GLU A 70 8.20 -2.15 3.98
C GLU A 70 9.40 -3.06 3.75
N GLU A 71 9.48 -4.19 4.45
CA GLU A 71 10.54 -5.16 4.25
C GLU A 71 10.46 -5.81 2.87
N GLU A 72 9.28 -6.20 2.43
CA GLU A 72 9.10 -6.80 1.11
C GLU A 72 9.37 -5.77 -0.01
N GLU A 73 9.00 -4.52 0.22
CA GLU A 73 9.30 -3.43 -0.70
C GLU A 73 10.81 -3.25 -0.87
N LYS A 74 11.54 -3.18 0.23
CA LYS A 74 13.01 -3.06 0.21
C LYS A 74 13.66 -4.25 -0.46
N LYS A 75 13.21 -5.44 -0.13
CA LYS A 75 13.71 -6.68 -0.70
C LYS A 75 13.50 -6.71 -2.21
N TYR A 76 12.31 -6.36 -2.65
CA TYR A 76 11.98 -6.30 -4.07
C TYR A 76 12.89 -5.31 -4.81
N ASN A 77 13.00 -4.09 -4.30
CA ASN A 77 13.81 -3.05 -4.93
C ASN A 77 15.30 -3.41 -4.97
N LYS A 78 15.79 -4.16 -3.99
CA LYS A 78 17.18 -4.61 -3.91
C LYS A 78 17.45 -5.77 -4.87
N GLU A 79 16.54 -6.74 -4.96
CA GLU A 79 16.73 -7.97 -5.74
C GLU A 79 16.45 -7.81 -7.22
N THR A 80 15.63 -6.83 -7.60
CA THR A 80 15.26 -6.62 -8.98
C THR A 80 16.06 -5.46 -9.58
N ASN A 81 16.50 -5.63 -10.81
CA ASN A 81 17.25 -4.60 -11.52
C ASN A 81 16.29 -3.75 -12.36
N ASN A 82 15.32 -3.13 -11.69
CA ASN A 82 14.32 -2.31 -12.34
C ASN A 82 14.82 -0.89 -12.60
N LYS A 83 14.18 -0.25 -13.56
CA LYS A 83 14.49 1.14 -13.96
C LYS A 83 14.08 2.17 -12.89
N TYR A 84 13.25 1.76 -11.94
CA TYR A 84 12.73 2.61 -10.86
C TYR A 84 12.49 1.75 -9.62
N ASN A 85 12.44 2.39 -8.46
CA ASN A 85 12.08 1.72 -7.22
C ASN A 85 10.57 1.85 -7.00
N ILE A 86 9.98 0.78 -6.45
CA ILE A 86 8.59 0.81 -5.99
C ILE A 86 8.58 1.33 -4.57
N LYS A 87 7.77 2.35 -4.33
CA LYS A 87 7.61 2.94 -3.02
C LYS A 87 6.12 3.18 -2.77
N LEU A 88 5.64 2.75 -1.62
CA LEU A 88 4.24 2.83 -1.25
C LEU A 88 4.04 3.83 -0.12
N SER A 89 2.98 4.63 -0.24
CA SER A 89 2.48 5.44 0.86
C SER A 89 1.30 4.73 1.49
N ILE A 90 1.33 4.56 2.82
CA ILE A 90 0.37 3.74 3.54
C ILE A 90 -0.33 4.56 4.61
N GLY A 91 -1.66 4.53 4.59
CA GLY A 91 -2.49 5.02 5.68
C GLY A 91 -3.34 3.87 6.20
N TYR A 92 -3.88 4.01 7.40
CA TYR A 92 -4.72 2.98 7.98
C TYR A 92 -5.84 3.58 8.81
N ALA A 93 -6.87 2.77 9.04
CA ALA A 93 -7.95 3.09 9.96
C ALA A 93 -8.42 1.81 10.65
N ILE A 94 -8.74 1.90 11.93
CA ILE A 94 -9.29 0.78 12.72
C ILE A 94 -10.74 1.13 13.04
N GLN A 95 -11.65 0.21 12.77
CA GLN A 95 -13.07 0.40 12.98
C GLN A 95 -13.39 0.70 14.44
N ASN A 96 -14.21 1.72 14.65
CA ASN A 96 -14.75 2.08 15.96
C ASN A 96 -16.17 2.62 15.80
N ASP A 97 -16.78 3.11 16.90
CA ASP A 97 -18.16 3.57 16.90
C ASP A 97 -18.42 4.80 16.02
N ASN A 98 -17.37 5.52 15.62
CA ASN A 98 -17.49 6.70 14.76
C ASN A 98 -17.62 6.33 13.28
N HIS A 99 -17.35 5.08 12.91
CA HIS A 99 -17.44 4.61 11.53
C HIS A 99 -18.80 3.98 11.29
N THR A 100 -19.52 4.48 10.28
CA THR A 100 -20.84 3.95 9.90
C THR A 100 -20.80 3.12 8.64
N SER A 101 -19.67 3.14 7.91
CA SER A 101 -19.52 2.40 6.66
C SER A 101 -18.05 2.09 6.38
N VAL A 102 -17.83 1.20 5.43
CA VAL A 102 -16.49 0.89 4.93
C VAL A 102 -15.86 2.14 4.27
N GLU A 103 -16.69 2.95 3.61
CA GLU A 103 -16.22 4.20 3.01
C GLU A 103 -15.63 5.15 4.05
N ASP A 104 -16.20 5.20 5.24
CA ASP A 104 -15.66 6.03 6.34
C ASP A 104 -14.26 5.58 6.72
N LEU A 105 -14.03 4.27 6.81
CA LEU A 105 -12.72 3.70 7.11
C LEU A 105 -11.69 4.04 6.02
N ILE A 106 -12.08 3.87 4.76
CA ILE A 106 -11.20 4.16 3.63
C ILE A 106 -10.84 5.64 3.61
N LYS A 107 -11.82 6.51 3.87
CA LYS A 107 -11.59 7.96 3.91
C LYS A 107 -10.60 8.35 5.00
N GLU A 108 -10.73 7.77 6.19
CA GLU A 108 -9.80 8.02 7.30
C GLU A 108 -8.38 7.56 6.93
N ALA A 109 -8.27 6.37 6.36
CA ALA A 109 -6.98 5.82 5.94
C ALA A 109 -6.33 6.69 4.85
N ASP A 110 -7.12 7.15 3.88
CA ASP A 110 -6.64 8.04 2.82
C ASP A 110 -6.13 9.37 3.38
N ASN A 111 -6.87 9.94 4.33
CA ASN A 111 -6.47 11.20 4.96
C ASN A 111 -5.11 11.06 5.66
N LEU A 112 -4.90 9.95 6.37
CA LEU A 112 -3.62 9.67 7.03
C LEU A 112 -2.50 9.51 6.00
N MET A 113 -2.77 8.80 4.93
CA MET A 113 -1.81 8.58 3.85
C MET A 113 -1.38 9.90 3.20
N TYR A 114 -2.34 10.76 2.88
CA TYR A 114 -2.03 12.07 2.28
C TYR A 114 -1.25 12.97 3.23
N ALA A 115 -1.55 12.91 4.53
CA ALA A 115 -0.78 13.65 5.53
C ALA A 115 0.69 13.22 5.55
N LYS A 116 0.95 11.92 5.46
CA LYS A 116 2.31 11.36 5.38
C LYS A 116 3.01 11.77 4.10
N LYS A 117 2.32 11.77 2.96
CA LYS A 117 2.89 12.20 1.67
C LYS A 117 3.32 13.66 1.70
N ARG A 118 2.50 14.53 2.28
CA ARG A 118 2.84 15.95 2.39
C ARG A 118 4.11 16.16 3.21
N LYS A 119 4.31 15.39 4.27
CA LYS A 119 5.53 15.45 5.08
C LYS A 119 6.76 15.03 4.30
N LYS A 120 6.63 14.04 3.42
CA LYS A 120 7.75 13.55 2.59
C LYS A 120 8.23 14.58 1.56
N LYS A 121 7.36 15.51 1.16
CA LYS A 121 7.64 16.52 0.13
C LYS A 121 8.24 17.81 0.67
N ILE A 122 8.35 17.95 1.98
CA ILE A 122 8.91 19.16 2.63
C ILE A 122 10.42 19.00 2.92
#